data_d835b5001bd864d420413f019a91ff86
#
_entry.id   d835b5001bd864d420413f019a91ff86
#
_cell.length_a   1.000
_cell.length_b   1.000
_cell.length_c   1.000
_cell.angle_alpha   90.00
_cell.angle_beta   90.00
_cell.angle_gamma   90.00
#
_symmetry.space_group_name_H-M   'P 1'
#
loop_
_entity.id
_entity.type
_entity.pdbx_description
1 polymer ?
#
loop_
_entity_poly.entity_id
_entity_poly.type
_entity_poly.pdbx_seq_one_letter_code
_entity_poly.pdbx_strand_id
1 'polypeptide(L)'
;MAKSSVKTIAQAAVSSAPPINIGIADKDRAAIAQGLSRLLADTYTLYLTTHNFHWNVTGPMFNTLHTMFMAQYTELWNAVDPVAERIRSLGHPAPGSYAQFGQLASVPDVPATPPKALEMVRILVQGHEAVARTARELFPVADKASDEPTADLLTQRMTVHEQTAWMLRSLLEE
;
A
#
# COMPACT_ATOMS: atom_id res chain seq x y z
N MET A 1 20.96 28.69 -44.01
CA MET A 1 20.74 27.23 -44.03
C MET A 1 20.09 26.83 -42.73
N ALA A 2 18.76 26.62 -42.74
CA ALA A 2 18.00 26.25 -41.57
C ALA A 2 17.93 24.72 -41.48
N LYS A 3 18.43 24.14 -40.39
CA LYS A 3 18.32 22.70 -40.11
C LYS A 3 16.92 22.43 -39.50
N SER A 4 16.10 21.77 -40.30
CA SER A 4 14.79 21.23 -39.85
C SER A 4 15.04 20.10 -38.85
N SER A 5 14.58 20.29 -37.60
CA SER A 5 14.60 19.28 -36.56
C SER A 5 13.35 18.42 -36.70
N VAL A 6 13.49 17.23 -37.25
CA VAL A 6 12.42 16.24 -37.31
C VAL A 6 12.23 15.67 -35.90
N LYS A 7 11.14 16.04 -35.22
CA LYS A 7 10.69 15.40 -33.98
C LYS A 7 10.19 13.99 -34.34
N THR A 8 10.97 12.99 -33.99
CA THR A 8 10.53 11.59 -34.01
C THR A 8 9.46 11.41 -32.91
N ILE A 9 8.21 11.27 -33.33
CA ILE A 9 7.11 10.86 -32.43
C ILE A 9 7.39 9.39 -32.11
N ALA A 10 7.75 9.11 -30.87
CA ALA A 10 7.86 7.73 -30.39
C ALA A 10 6.47 7.08 -30.49
N GLN A 11 6.32 6.18 -31.44
CA GLN A 11 5.15 5.32 -31.56
C GLN A 11 5.08 4.46 -30.29
N ALA A 12 4.03 4.63 -29.49
CA ALA A 12 3.74 3.73 -28.37
C ALA A 12 3.64 2.31 -28.94
N ALA A 13 4.47 1.40 -28.44
CA ALA A 13 4.46 0.01 -28.84
C ALA A 13 3.07 -0.56 -28.51
N VAL A 14 2.33 -0.96 -29.54
CA VAL A 14 1.06 -1.66 -29.38
C VAL A 14 1.37 -2.99 -28.67
N SER A 15 0.83 -3.18 -27.47
CA SER A 15 0.97 -4.44 -26.74
C SER A 15 0.50 -5.60 -27.61
N SER A 16 1.33 -6.64 -27.77
CA SER A 16 0.98 -7.85 -28.52
C SER A 16 0.04 -8.79 -27.72
N ALA A 17 -0.27 -8.45 -26.47
CA ALA A 17 -1.16 -9.22 -25.63
C ALA A 17 -2.64 -9.00 -26.03
N PRO A 18 -3.48 -10.03 -25.94
CA PRO A 18 -4.91 -9.88 -26.16
C PRO A 18 -5.53 -8.83 -25.24
N PRO A 19 -6.59 -8.10 -25.69
CA PRO A 19 -7.27 -7.14 -24.84
C PRO A 19 -7.92 -7.83 -23.64
N ILE A 20 -7.90 -7.13 -22.50
CA ILE A 20 -8.53 -7.64 -21.27
C ILE A 20 -10.05 -7.52 -21.42
N ASN A 21 -10.76 -8.61 -21.23
CA ASN A 21 -12.21 -8.68 -21.26
C ASN A 21 -12.73 -9.47 -20.05
N ILE A 22 -12.83 -8.79 -18.90
CA ILE A 22 -13.29 -9.35 -17.62
C ILE A 22 -14.61 -8.71 -17.14
N GLY A 23 -15.34 -8.04 -18.04
CA GLY A 23 -16.62 -7.41 -17.71
C GLY A 23 -16.50 -6.04 -17.04
N ILE A 24 -15.29 -5.52 -16.81
CA ILE A 24 -15.03 -4.20 -16.21
C ILE A 24 -14.51 -3.26 -17.31
N ALA A 25 -15.12 -2.08 -17.46
CA ALA A 25 -14.74 -1.10 -18.47
C ALA A 25 -13.32 -0.57 -18.23
N ASP A 26 -12.59 -0.23 -19.31
CA ASP A 26 -11.19 0.23 -19.26
C ASP A 26 -10.97 1.40 -18.29
N LYS A 27 -11.88 2.39 -18.31
CA LYS A 27 -11.83 3.56 -17.42
C LYS A 27 -11.94 3.19 -15.94
N ASP A 28 -12.78 2.19 -15.63
CA ASP A 28 -13.01 1.74 -14.26
C ASP A 28 -11.83 0.89 -13.79
N ARG A 29 -11.26 0.01 -14.65
CA ARG A 29 -10.01 -0.70 -14.37
C ARG A 29 -8.86 0.26 -14.07
N ALA A 30 -8.73 1.35 -14.83
CA ALA A 30 -7.69 2.36 -14.61
C ALA A 30 -7.87 3.09 -13.26
N ALA A 31 -9.09 3.49 -12.91
CA ALA A 31 -9.39 4.15 -11.64
C ALA A 31 -9.10 3.23 -10.43
N ILE A 32 -9.51 1.96 -10.52
CA ILE A 32 -9.25 0.96 -9.48
C ILE A 32 -7.74 0.71 -9.34
N ALA A 33 -7.02 0.51 -10.45
CA ALA A 33 -5.58 0.29 -10.45
C ALA A 33 -4.81 1.48 -9.85
N GLN A 34 -5.26 2.72 -10.08
CA GLN A 34 -4.68 3.91 -9.45
C GLN A 34 -4.87 3.90 -7.93
N GLY A 35 -6.07 3.57 -7.45
CA GLY A 35 -6.34 3.45 -6.02
C GLY A 35 -5.55 2.32 -5.37
N LEU A 36 -5.46 1.15 -6.00
CA LEU A 36 -4.64 0.02 -5.55
C LEU A 36 -3.15 0.38 -5.52
N SER A 37 -2.66 1.21 -6.45
CA SER A 37 -1.27 1.67 -6.44
C SER A 37 -0.95 2.53 -5.21
N ARG A 38 -1.90 3.34 -4.73
CA ARG A 38 -1.78 4.07 -3.47
C ARG A 38 -1.79 3.10 -2.29
N LEU A 39 -2.72 2.14 -2.27
CA LEU A 39 -2.79 1.13 -1.22
C LEU A 39 -1.50 0.28 -1.14
N LEU A 40 -0.92 -0.08 -2.28
CA LEU A 40 0.35 -0.79 -2.36
C LEU A 40 1.49 0.04 -1.76
N ALA A 41 1.56 1.31 -2.11
CA ALA A 41 2.57 2.23 -1.58
C ALA A 41 2.44 2.42 -0.06
N ASP A 42 1.23 2.61 0.44
CA ASP A 42 0.94 2.70 1.87
C ASP A 42 1.32 1.42 2.61
N THR A 43 0.95 0.25 2.07
CA THR A 43 1.27 -1.05 2.65
C THR A 43 2.77 -1.26 2.72
N TYR A 44 3.51 -0.95 1.65
CA TYR A 44 4.96 -1.13 1.60
C TYR A 44 5.69 -0.14 2.53
N THR A 45 5.23 1.10 2.60
CA THR A 45 5.79 2.11 3.52
C THR A 45 5.57 1.70 4.97
N LEU A 46 4.37 1.22 5.32
CA LEU A 46 4.07 0.73 6.66
C LEU A 46 4.85 -0.55 7.00
N TYR A 47 5.03 -1.45 6.02
CA TYR A 47 5.90 -2.61 6.18
C TYR A 47 7.33 -2.19 6.56
N LEU A 48 7.93 -1.29 5.81
CA LEU A 48 9.29 -0.83 6.08
C LEU A 48 9.40 -0.13 7.45
N THR A 49 8.40 0.69 7.80
CA THR A 49 8.31 1.35 9.10
C THR A 49 8.26 0.34 10.24
N THR A 50 7.39 -0.67 10.14
CA THR A 50 7.23 -1.71 11.16
C THR A 50 8.49 -2.55 11.31
N HIS A 51 9.13 -2.89 10.19
CA HIS A 51 10.38 -3.67 10.17
C HIS A 51 11.54 -2.85 10.75
N ASN A 52 11.62 -1.55 10.45
CA ASN A 52 12.59 -0.65 11.09
C ASN A 52 12.39 -0.59 12.61
N PHE A 53 11.15 -0.49 13.09
CA PHE A 53 10.85 -0.47 14.51
C PHE A 53 11.14 -1.81 15.20
N HIS A 54 10.90 -2.93 14.52
CA HIS A 54 11.32 -4.25 15.01
C HIS A 54 12.82 -4.32 15.28
N TRP A 55 13.66 -3.76 14.41
CA TRP A 55 15.11 -3.73 14.61
C TRP A 55 15.54 -2.80 15.75
N ASN A 56 14.85 -1.67 15.91
CA ASN A 56 15.33 -0.55 16.72
C ASN A 56 14.60 -0.38 18.06
N VAL A 57 13.56 -1.16 18.35
CA VAL A 57 12.85 -1.08 19.63
C VAL A 57 13.76 -1.48 20.79
N THR A 58 13.65 -0.75 21.91
CA THR A 58 14.43 -0.98 23.14
C THR A 58 13.57 -0.73 24.37
N GLY A 59 14.05 -1.11 25.53
CA GLY A 59 13.42 -0.84 26.83
C GLY A 59 12.64 -2.02 27.41
N PRO A 60 11.87 -1.81 28.49
CA PRO A 60 11.21 -2.89 29.25
C PRO A 60 10.26 -3.75 28.43
N MET A 61 9.66 -3.19 27.37
CA MET A 61 8.73 -3.88 26.47
C MET A 61 9.41 -4.51 25.25
N PHE A 62 10.76 -4.54 25.21
CA PHE A 62 11.52 -4.99 24.03
C PHE A 62 11.00 -6.31 23.47
N ASN A 63 10.95 -7.37 24.28
CA ASN A 63 10.61 -8.71 23.81
C ASN A 63 9.18 -8.78 23.25
N THR A 64 8.23 -8.15 23.93
CA THR A 64 6.82 -8.11 23.50
C THR A 64 6.66 -7.36 22.18
N LEU A 65 7.23 -6.15 22.08
CA LEU A 65 7.09 -5.31 20.88
C LEU A 65 7.89 -5.87 19.70
N HIS A 66 9.11 -6.38 19.93
CA HIS A 66 9.92 -6.99 18.90
C HIS A 66 9.19 -8.16 18.23
N THR A 67 8.58 -9.05 19.03
CA THR A 67 7.77 -10.18 18.52
C THR A 67 6.49 -9.70 17.82
N MET A 68 5.80 -8.71 18.41
CA MET A 68 4.58 -8.16 17.82
C MET A 68 4.85 -7.49 16.47
N PHE A 69 5.89 -6.66 16.37
CA PHE A 69 6.26 -6.00 15.12
C PHE A 69 6.68 -7.02 14.06
N MET A 70 7.33 -8.14 14.45
CA MET A 70 7.64 -9.23 13.53
C MET A 70 6.37 -9.84 12.91
N ALA A 71 5.36 -10.11 13.70
CA ALA A 71 4.09 -10.63 13.20
C ALA A 71 3.42 -9.64 12.24
N GLN A 72 3.44 -8.33 12.59
CA GLN A 72 2.83 -7.28 11.79
C GLN A 72 3.55 -7.05 10.45
N TYR A 73 4.90 -6.93 10.46
CA TYR A 73 5.60 -6.74 9.19
C TYR A 73 5.52 -7.97 8.28
N THR A 74 5.45 -9.17 8.85
CA THR A 74 5.25 -10.40 8.06
C THR A 74 3.89 -10.42 7.40
N GLU A 75 2.83 -10.00 8.10
CA GLU A 75 1.50 -9.86 7.52
C GLU A 75 1.48 -8.83 6.40
N LEU A 76 2.07 -7.66 6.64
CA LEU A 76 2.17 -6.59 5.62
C LEU A 76 2.95 -7.04 4.38
N TRP A 77 4.05 -7.76 4.55
CA TRP A 77 4.80 -8.36 3.45
C TRP A 77 3.95 -9.30 2.62
N ASN A 78 3.20 -10.19 3.27
CA ASN A 78 2.31 -11.13 2.58
C ASN A 78 1.15 -10.42 1.85
N ALA A 79 0.77 -9.22 2.27
CA ALA A 79 -0.27 -8.43 1.64
C ALA A 79 0.19 -7.67 0.39
N VAL A 80 1.49 -7.40 0.25
CA VAL A 80 2.05 -6.64 -0.89
C VAL A 80 1.74 -7.31 -2.21
N ASP A 81 2.00 -8.61 -2.31
CA ASP A 81 1.89 -9.37 -3.55
C ASP A 81 0.45 -9.45 -4.08
N PRO A 82 -0.57 -9.83 -3.28
CA PRO A 82 -1.96 -9.82 -3.74
C PRO A 82 -2.45 -8.46 -4.24
N VAL A 83 -2.03 -7.36 -3.61
CA VAL A 83 -2.39 -6.00 -4.07
C VAL A 83 -1.72 -5.68 -5.40
N ALA A 84 -0.42 -5.97 -5.54
CA ALA A 84 0.33 -5.73 -6.78
C ALA A 84 -0.21 -6.60 -7.94
N GLU A 85 -0.51 -7.87 -7.70
CA GLU A 85 -1.06 -8.78 -8.70
C GLU A 85 -2.49 -8.39 -9.11
N ARG A 86 -3.28 -7.82 -8.18
CA ARG A 86 -4.60 -7.28 -8.55
C ARG A 86 -4.48 -6.11 -9.52
N ILE A 87 -3.52 -5.20 -9.35
CA ILE A 87 -3.21 -4.14 -10.32
C ILE A 87 -2.87 -4.75 -11.69
N ARG A 88 -2.05 -5.81 -11.69
CA ARG A 88 -1.66 -6.52 -12.93
C ARG A 88 -2.86 -7.18 -13.62
N SER A 89 -3.74 -7.81 -12.86
CA SER A 89 -4.97 -8.46 -13.37
C SER A 89 -5.92 -7.45 -14.02
N LEU A 90 -5.91 -6.18 -13.57
CA LEU A 90 -6.66 -5.08 -14.17
C LEU A 90 -6.00 -4.49 -15.43
N GLY A 91 -4.79 -4.96 -15.80
CA GLY A 91 -4.07 -4.58 -17.01
C GLY A 91 -3.09 -3.42 -16.86
N HIS A 92 -2.78 -3.03 -15.64
CA HIS A 92 -1.87 -1.90 -15.36
C HIS A 92 -0.55 -2.37 -14.74
N PRO A 93 0.56 -1.65 -14.93
CA PRO A 93 1.80 -1.92 -14.23
C PRO A 93 1.65 -1.57 -12.75
N ALA A 94 2.14 -2.45 -11.86
CA ALA A 94 2.24 -2.15 -10.45
C ALA A 94 3.48 -1.27 -10.19
N PRO A 95 3.39 -0.21 -9.36
CA PRO A 95 4.56 0.55 -8.94
C PRO A 95 5.47 -0.33 -8.08
N GLY A 96 6.80 -0.15 -8.19
CA GLY A 96 7.76 -1.03 -7.51
C GLY A 96 9.10 -0.36 -7.22
N SER A 97 9.16 0.96 -7.06
CA SER A 97 10.36 1.66 -6.64
C SER A 97 10.11 2.56 -5.43
N TYR A 98 11.16 2.80 -4.62
CA TYR A 98 11.06 3.71 -3.47
C TYR A 98 10.60 5.11 -3.86
N ALA A 99 11.04 5.62 -5.02
CA ALA A 99 10.61 6.92 -5.52
C ALA A 99 9.12 6.96 -5.84
N GLN A 100 8.57 5.90 -6.45
CA GLN A 100 7.13 5.79 -6.73
C GLN A 100 6.33 5.65 -5.43
N PHE A 101 6.79 4.82 -4.50
CA PHE A 101 6.11 4.67 -3.22
C PHE A 101 6.10 5.96 -2.41
N GLY A 102 7.23 6.70 -2.37
CA GLY A 102 7.29 7.99 -1.69
C GLY A 102 6.39 9.08 -2.29
N GLN A 103 6.02 8.96 -3.58
CA GLN A 103 5.07 9.88 -4.24
C GLN A 103 3.61 9.48 -4.00
N LEU A 104 3.33 8.21 -3.81
CA LEU A 104 1.97 7.65 -3.75
C LEU A 104 1.48 7.45 -2.32
N ALA A 105 2.39 7.18 -1.37
CA ALA A 105 2.03 6.85 -0.01
C ALA A 105 1.41 8.03 0.74
N SER A 106 0.38 7.73 1.52
CA SER A 106 -0.20 8.62 2.53
C SER A 106 0.39 8.38 3.93
N VAL A 107 1.03 7.23 4.14
CA VAL A 107 1.76 6.91 5.36
C VAL A 107 3.06 7.72 5.40
N PRO A 108 3.33 8.47 6.49
CA PRO A 108 4.55 9.25 6.62
C PRO A 108 5.81 8.40 6.66
N ASP A 109 6.93 8.98 6.22
CA ASP A 109 8.25 8.37 6.38
C ASP A 109 8.62 8.15 7.85
N VAL A 110 9.44 7.13 8.08
CA VAL A 110 10.03 6.84 9.40
C VAL A 110 10.94 8.00 9.83
N PRO A 111 10.86 8.43 11.10
CA PRO A 111 11.83 9.39 11.64
C PRO A 111 13.27 8.89 11.49
N ALA A 112 14.18 9.79 11.08
CA ALA A 112 15.60 9.44 10.87
C ALA A 112 16.28 8.89 12.15
N THR A 113 15.81 9.33 13.33
CA THR A 113 16.25 8.78 14.62
C THR A 113 15.14 7.89 15.16
N PRO A 114 15.42 6.63 15.53
CA PRO A 114 14.41 5.73 16.08
C PRO A 114 13.74 6.34 17.32
N PRO A 115 12.40 6.43 17.34
CA PRO A 115 11.68 6.97 18.50
C PRO A 115 11.68 5.98 19.67
N LYS A 116 11.18 6.40 20.83
CA LYS A 116 10.95 5.51 21.98
C LYS A 116 9.84 4.51 21.68
N ALA A 117 9.86 3.37 22.38
CA ALA A 117 8.96 2.23 22.14
C ALA A 117 7.47 2.60 22.02
N LEU A 118 6.92 3.37 22.96
CA LEU A 118 5.50 3.78 22.89
C LEU A 118 5.22 4.79 21.77
N GLU A 119 6.21 5.58 21.37
CA GLU A 119 6.06 6.46 20.18
C GLU A 119 6.07 5.64 18.89
N MET A 120 6.88 4.58 18.78
CA MET A 120 6.79 3.62 17.70
C MET A 120 5.37 3.03 17.60
N VAL A 121 4.78 2.64 18.72
CA VAL A 121 3.40 2.14 18.77
C VAL A 121 2.41 3.19 18.25
N ARG A 122 2.52 4.47 18.66
CA ARG A 122 1.65 5.56 18.17
C ARG A 122 1.77 5.76 16.67
N ILE A 123 2.99 5.75 16.15
CA ILE A 123 3.24 5.88 14.70
C ILE A 123 2.61 4.72 13.94
N LEU A 124 2.71 3.48 14.44
CA LEU A 124 2.11 2.31 13.80
C LEU A 124 0.57 2.37 13.85
N VAL A 125 -0.05 2.85 14.94
CA VAL A 125 -1.50 3.10 14.98
C VAL A 125 -1.90 4.02 13.83
N GLN A 126 -1.22 5.17 13.70
CA GLN A 126 -1.50 6.16 12.65
C GLN A 126 -1.29 5.56 11.24
N GLY A 127 -0.25 4.76 11.07
CA GLY A 127 0.05 4.08 9.81
C GLY A 127 -1.05 3.10 9.42
N HIS A 128 -1.48 2.22 10.32
CA HIS A 128 -2.58 1.28 10.07
C HIS A 128 -3.90 2.01 9.77
N GLU A 129 -4.20 3.08 10.50
CA GLU A 129 -5.38 3.91 10.22
C GLU A 129 -5.32 4.59 8.85
N ALA A 130 -4.13 5.03 8.41
CA ALA A 130 -3.95 5.61 7.08
C ALA A 130 -4.23 4.58 5.99
N VAL A 131 -3.66 3.37 6.09
CA VAL A 131 -3.91 2.28 5.12
C VAL A 131 -5.40 1.90 5.09
N ALA A 132 -6.05 1.81 6.27
CA ALA A 132 -7.49 1.52 6.34
C ALA A 132 -8.33 2.61 5.65
N ARG A 133 -7.96 3.90 5.78
CA ARG A 133 -8.63 5.01 5.08
C ARG A 133 -8.44 4.91 3.57
N THR A 134 -7.21 4.66 3.10
CA THR A 134 -6.93 4.47 1.67
C THR A 134 -7.76 3.32 1.07
N ALA A 135 -7.85 2.19 1.77
CA ALA A 135 -8.69 1.06 1.34
C ALA A 135 -10.19 1.45 1.31
N ARG A 136 -10.66 2.17 2.32
CA ARG A 136 -12.06 2.60 2.42
C ARG A 136 -12.45 3.62 1.36
N GLU A 137 -11.56 4.53 1.00
CA GLU A 137 -11.75 5.49 -0.09
C GLU A 137 -11.86 4.79 -1.45
N LEU A 138 -11.12 3.70 -1.66
CA LEU A 138 -11.14 2.94 -2.90
C LEU A 138 -12.37 2.02 -3.02
N PHE A 139 -12.92 1.54 -1.90
CA PHE A 139 -14.01 0.57 -1.90
C PHE A 139 -15.21 0.98 -2.79
N PRO A 140 -15.77 2.19 -2.67
CA PRO A 140 -16.91 2.58 -3.52
C PRO A 140 -16.56 2.67 -5.01
N VAL A 141 -15.29 2.82 -5.39
CA VAL A 141 -14.86 2.82 -6.79
C VAL A 141 -14.92 1.40 -7.36
N ALA A 142 -14.44 0.41 -6.59
CA ALA A 142 -14.51 -1.00 -6.95
C ALA A 142 -15.96 -1.51 -7.00
N ASP A 143 -16.73 -1.21 -5.96
CA ASP A 143 -18.15 -1.60 -5.83
C ASP A 143 -18.99 -1.08 -7.00
N LYS A 144 -18.87 0.21 -7.34
CA LYS A 144 -19.55 0.82 -8.49
C LYS A 144 -19.20 0.15 -9.82
N ALA A 145 -18.01 -0.38 -9.95
CA ALA A 145 -17.55 -1.08 -11.15
C ALA A 145 -17.91 -2.57 -11.17
N SER A 146 -18.60 -3.07 -10.12
CA SER A 146 -18.88 -4.49 -9.88
C SER A 146 -17.58 -5.32 -9.91
N ASP A 147 -16.52 -4.78 -9.28
CA ASP A 147 -15.25 -5.48 -9.10
C ASP A 147 -15.20 -6.12 -7.71
N GLU A 148 -15.98 -7.19 -7.54
CA GLU A 148 -16.08 -7.94 -6.30
C GLU A 148 -14.71 -8.47 -5.80
N PRO A 149 -13.79 -8.96 -6.65
CA PRO A 149 -12.46 -9.38 -6.20
C PRO A 149 -11.65 -8.24 -5.57
N THR A 150 -11.74 -7.02 -6.10
CA THR A 150 -11.10 -5.86 -5.47
C THR A 150 -11.85 -5.45 -4.20
N ALA A 151 -13.18 -5.42 -4.20
CA ALA A 151 -13.98 -5.09 -3.01
C ALA A 151 -13.70 -6.05 -1.85
N ASP A 152 -13.59 -7.36 -2.12
CA ASP A 152 -13.22 -8.38 -1.12
C ASP A 152 -11.80 -8.15 -0.58
N LEU A 153 -10.81 -7.95 -1.45
CA LEU A 153 -9.45 -7.62 -1.05
C LEU A 153 -9.41 -6.39 -0.13
N LEU A 154 -10.12 -5.32 -0.48
CA LEU A 154 -10.18 -4.10 0.33
C LEU A 154 -10.84 -4.36 1.69
N THR A 155 -11.90 -5.16 1.75
CA THR A 155 -12.57 -5.55 2.99
C THR A 155 -11.64 -6.31 3.92
N GLN A 156 -10.88 -7.27 3.40
CA GLN A 156 -9.88 -8.00 4.17
C GLN A 156 -8.79 -7.07 4.69
N ARG A 157 -8.29 -6.15 3.85
CA ARG A 157 -7.28 -5.19 4.28
C ARG A 157 -7.79 -4.26 5.39
N MET A 158 -8.99 -3.70 5.24
CA MET A 158 -9.61 -2.88 6.30
C MET A 158 -9.72 -3.64 7.61
N THR A 159 -10.19 -4.89 7.58
CA THR A 159 -10.33 -5.72 8.79
C THR A 159 -8.98 -5.89 9.51
N VAL A 160 -7.92 -6.26 8.79
CA VAL A 160 -6.59 -6.46 9.37
C VAL A 160 -6.03 -5.17 9.96
N HIS A 161 -6.12 -4.06 9.23
CA HIS A 161 -5.56 -2.79 9.70
C HIS A 161 -6.32 -2.21 10.90
N GLU A 162 -7.65 -2.31 10.92
CA GLU A 162 -8.46 -1.87 12.05
C GLU A 162 -8.21 -2.70 13.31
N GLN A 163 -8.12 -4.02 13.16
CA GLN A 163 -7.80 -4.92 14.25
C GLN A 163 -6.39 -4.64 14.81
N THR A 164 -5.40 -4.46 13.93
CA THR A 164 -4.02 -4.18 14.35
C THR A 164 -3.92 -2.81 15.04
N ALA A 165 -4.60 -1.80 14.51
CA ALA A 165 -4.65 -0.47 15.14
C ALA A 165 -5.31 -0.52 16.53
N TRP A 166 -6.37 -1.32 16.70
CA TRP A 166 -7.00 -1.55 18.00
C TRP A 166 -6.02 -2.19 18.99
N MET A 167 -5.36 -3.28 18.60
CA MET A 167 -4.39 -3.98 19.46
C MET A 167 -3.22 -3.08 19.88
N LEU A 168 -2.69 -2.30 18.94
CA LEU A 168 -1.62 -1.34 19.21
C LEU A 168 -2.10 -0.21 20.15
N ARG A 169 -3.30 0.30 19.95
CA ARG A 169 -3.88 1.36 20.79
C ARG A 169 -4.05 0.91 22.23
N SER A 170 -4.42 -0.35 22.46
CA SER A 170 -4.54 -0.93 23.80
C SER A 170 -3.23 -0.94 24.60
N LEU A 171 -2.06 -0.82 23.95
CA LEU A 171 -0.77 -0.67 24.61
C LEU A 171 -0.48 0.77 25.06
N LEU A 172 -1.30 1.73 24.66
CA LEU A 172 -1.14 3.16 24.95
C LEU A 172 -2.08 3.62 26.07
N GLU A 173 -2.98 2.76 26.52
CA GLU A 173 -3.86 3.02 27.67
C GLU A 173 -3.05 2.89 28.98
N GLU A 174 -3.27 3.85 29.93
CA GLU A 174 -2.65 3.88 31.25
C GLU A 174 -3.50 3.11 32.29
#